data_73e07fdb0dc01197cad64ecca23bb644
#
_entry.id   73e07fdb0dc01197cad64ecca23bb644
#
_cell.length_a   1.000
_cell.length_b   1.000
_cell.length_c   1.000
_cell.angle_alpha   90.00
_cell.angle_beta   90.00
_cell.angle_gamma   90.00
#
_symmetry.space_group_name_H-M   'P 1'
#
loop_
_entity.id
_entity.type
_entity.pdbx_description
1 polymer ?
#
loop_
_entity_poly.entity_id
_entity_poly.type
_entity_poly.pdbx_seq_one_letter_code
_entity_poly.pdbx_strand_id
1 'polypeptide(L)'
;MPYQIHRYPAELIDVISLTYGERVVVRPVLPQDRELMVAFFHGLSADARCNRFMHPVSEPSSELLRQFTQVDYTSHVALVAEVFLDGRETVIGEARYVRAADASLAEVSLSVAELWQGKGLAKLMLTKLERHATAAGVRRLFSETLATNQKVLSLAVKAGFVIAESADKDGVMRLEKTLGPRNHIHRCADCGFVVDDGAGRS
;
A
#
# COMPACT_ATOMS: atom_id res chain seq x y z
N MET A 1 19.65 -8.07 -18.51
CA MET A 1 20.22 -8.52 -17.23
C MET A 1 19.32 -9.62 -16.69
N PRO A 2 19.85 -10.74 -16.19
CA PRO A 2 19.01 -11.75 -15.54
C PRO A 2 18.36 -11.12 -14.31
N TYR A 3 17.05 -11.33 -14.17
CA TYR A 3 16.29 -10.88 -13.01
C TYR A 3 16.76 -11.67 -11.79
N GLN A 4 17.34 -10.99 -10.80
CA GLN A 4 17.62 -11.63 -9.52
C GLN A 4 16.31 -11.74 -8.76
N ILE A 5 15.81 -12.96 -8.61
CA ILE A 5 14.68 -13.23 -7.72
C ILE A 5 15.21 -13.04 -6.30
N HIS A 6 14.99 -11.88 -5.72
CA HIS A 6 15.13 -11.68 -4.29
C HIS A 6 14.10 -12.57 -3.58
N ARG A 7 14.38 -12.94 -2.34
CA ARG A 7 13.49 -13.82 -1.57
C ARG A 7 12.06 -13.27 -1.58
N TYR A 8 11.15 -14.00 -2.22
CA TYR A 8 9.73 -13.65 -2.29
C TYR A 8 9.14 -13.67 -0.87
N PRO A 9 8.53 -12.58 -0.40
CA PRO A 9 8.01 -12.46 0.96
C PRO A 9 6.64 -13.15 1.07
N ALA A 10 6.64 -14.49 1.08
CA ALA A 10 5.42 -15.31 1.13
C ALA A 10 4.59 -15.05 2.41
N GLU A 11 5.19 -14.54 3.46
CA GLU A 11 4.52 -14.12 4.70
C GLU A 11 3.54 -12.95 4.51
N LEU A 12 3.61 -12.28 3.37
CA LEU A 12 2.65 -11.23 3.00
C LEU A 12 1.42 -11.76 2.27
N ILE A 13 1.42 -13.04 1.87
CA ILE A 13 0.24 -13.68 1.27
C ILE A 13 -0.84 -13.82 2.32
N ASP A 14 -2.06 -13.43 1.97
CA ASP A 14 -3.22 -13.56 2.85
C ASP A 14 -4.50 -13.73 2.03
N VAL A 15 -5.45 -14.47 2.57
CA VAL A 15 -6.80 -14.59 2.01
C VAL A 15 -7.75 -13.93 2.97
N ILE A 16 -8.33 -12.83 2.53
CA ILE A 16 -9.21 -12.00 3.34
C ILE A 16 -10.65 -12.08 2.85
N SER A 17 -11.58 -11.90 3.78
CA SER A 17 -12.99 -11.68 3.46
C SER A 17 -13.31 -10.21 3.62
N LEU A 18 -13.86 -9.58 2.59
CA LEU A 18 -14.33 -8.20 2.65
C LEU A 18 -15.70 -8.13 3.33
N THR A 19 -16.19 -6.91 3.51
CA THR A 19 -17.41 -6.60 4.27
C THR A 19 -18.66 -7.40 3.81
N TYR A 20 -18.72 -7.73 2.52
CA TYR A 20 -19.86 -8.47 1.94
C TYR A 20 -19.55 -9.95 1.66
N GLY A 21 -18.47 -10.48 2.23
CA GLY A 21 -18.11 -11.90 2.12
C GLY A 21 -17.29 -12.27 0.89
N GLU A 22 -16.93 -11.30 0.03
CA GLU A 22 -16.03 -11.57 -1.10
C GLU A 22 -14.65 -11.99 -0.57
N ARG A 23 -14.11 -13.06 -1.13
CA ARG A 23 -12.75 -13.54 -0.83
C ARG A 23 -11.75 -12.91 -1.78
N VAL A 24 -10.74 -12.29 -1.21
CA VAL A 24 -9.67 -11.59 -1.92
C VAL A 24 -8.34 -12.19 -1.49
N VAL A 25 -7.49 -12.53 -2.44
CA VAL A 25 -6.10 -12.88 -2.19
C VAL A 25 -5.26 -11.62 -2.25
N VAL A 26 -4.53 -11.32 -1.18
CA VAL A 26 -3.52 -10.25 -1.17
C VAL A 26 -2.16 -10.91 -1.16
N ARG A 27 -1.33 -10.58 -2.12
CA ARG A 27 0.01 -11.16 -2.27
C ARG A 27 1.02 -10.15 -2.82
N PRO A 28 2.33 -10.37 -2.63
CA PRO A 28 3.35 -9.59 -3.32
C PRO A 28 3.20 -9.75 -4.85
N VAL A 29 3.46 -8.66 -5.57
CA VAL A 29 3.45 -8.65 -7.03
C VAL A 29 4.59 -9.53 -7.57
N LEU A 30 4.38 -10.14 -8.72
CA LEU A 30 5.36 -10.95 -9.43
C LEU A 30 5.64 -10.34 -10.82
N PRO A 31 6.81 -10.60 -11.44
CA PRO A 31 7.11 -10.13 -12.79
C PRO A 31 6.11 -10.59 -13.85
N GLN A 32 5.53 -11.78 -13.67
CA GLN A 32 4.50 -12.34 -14.56
C GLN A 32 3.14 -11.64 -14.46
N ASP A 33 2.92 -10.81 -13.45
CA ASP A 33 1.66 -10.07 -13.28
C ASP A 33 1.49 -8.91 -14.28
N ARG A 34 2.43 -8.76 -15.22
CA ARG A 34 2.43 -7.64 -16.17
C ARG A 34 1.09 -7.46 -16.89
N GLU A 35 0.51 -8.55 -17.40
CA GLU A 35 -0.77 -8.49 -18.11
C GLU A 35 -1.93 -8.16 -17.18
N LEU A 36 -1.93 -8.70 -15.97
CA LEU A 36 -2.90 -8.37 -14.94
C LEU A 36 -2.83 -6.89 -14.53
N MET A 37 -1.61 -6.33 -14.44
CA MET A 37 -1.40 -4.92 -14.13
C MET A 37 -1.83 -4.01 -15.28
N VAL A 38 -1.65 -4.41 -16.53
CA VAL A 38 -2.19 -3.70 -17.70
C VAL A 38 -3.71 -3.67 -17.64
N ALA A 39 -4.35 -4.83 -17.42
CA ALA A 39 -5.80 -4.93 -17.29
C ALA A 39 -6.34 -4.08 -16.12
N PHE A 40 -5.66 -4.13 -14.97
CA PHE A 40 -5.99 -3.30 -13.80
C PHE A 40 -5.91 -1.80 -14.14
N PHE A 41 -4.83 -1.36 -14.79
CA PHE A 41 -4.65 0.04 -15.19
C PHE A 41 -5.79 0.50 -16.12
N HIS A 42 -6.14 -0.29 -17.12
CA HIS A 42 -7.25 0.04 -18.03
C HIS A 42 -8.62 0.02 -17.34
N GLY A 43 -8.78 -0.79 -16.32
CA GLY A 43 -9.99 -0.85 -15.49
C GLY A 43 -10.19 0.37 -14.58
N LEU A 44 -9.14 1.18 -14.35
CA LEU A 44 -9.26 2.42 -13.59
C LEU A 44 -9.87 3.54 -14.46
N SER A 45 -10.71 4.38 -13.87
CA SER A 45 -11.19 5.59 -14.53
C SER A 45 -10.05 6.57 -14.85
N ALA A 46 -10.27 7.50 -15.77
CA ALA A 46 -9.30 8.54 -16.10
C ALA A 46 -8.92 9.37 -14.86
N ASP A 47 -9.92 9.68 -14.01
CA ASP A 47 -9.71 10.41 -12.75
C ASP A 47 -8.87 9.60 -11.76
N ALA A 48 -9.12 8.30 -11.63
CA ALA A 48 -8.33 7.43 -10.75
C ALA A 48 -6.87 7.34 -11.22
N ARG A 49 -6.63 7.23 -12.54
CA ARG A 49 -5.28 7.29 -13.11
C ARG A 49 -4.61 8.64 -12.87
N CYS A 50 -5.32 9.75 -13.15
CA CYS A 50 -4.80 11.10 -12.90
C CYS A 50 -4.43 11.29 -11.42
N ASN A 51 -5.29 10.88 -10.51
CA ASN A 51 -5.03 10.94 -9.07
C ASN A 51 -3.85 10.06 -8.64
N ARG A 52 -3.63 8.92 -9.30
CA ARG A 52 -2.54 8.00 -8.97
C ARG A 52 -1.18 8.50 -9.44
N PHE A 53 -1.13 9.16 -10.58
CA PHE A 53 0.11 9.62 -11.21
C PHE A 53 0.30 11.14 -11.15
N MET A 54 -0.68 11.88 -10.58
CA MET A 54 -0.72 13.33 -10.49
C MET A 54 -0.70 14.05 -11.85
N HIS A 55 -0.85 13.30 -12.93
CA HIS A 55 -1.00 13.79 -14.31
C HIS A 55 -1.82 12.79 -15.14
N PRO A 56 -2.43 13.25 -16.26
CA PRO A 56 -3.16 12.36 -17.13
C PRO A 56 -2.26 11.27 -17.73
N VAL A 57 -2.67 10.00 -17.56
CA VAL A 57 -2.01 8.83 -18.16
C VAL A 57 -3.07 8.01 -18.88
N SER A 58 -2.98 7.93 -20.22
CA SER A 58 -3.89 7.12 -21.03
C SER A 58 -3.45 5.67 -21.14
N GLU A 59 -2.15 5.44 -21.34
CA GLU A 59 -1.53 4.13 -21.51
C GLU A 59 -0.32 3.96 -20.58
N PRO A 60 -0.17 2.81 -19.93
CA PRO A 60 1.00 2.55 -19.11
C PRO A 60 2.21 2.27 -20.01
N SER A 61 3.26 3.04 -19.87
CA SER A 61 4.52 2.77 -20.57
C SER A 61 5.14 1.45 -20.15
N SER A 62 5.97 0.86 -21.02
CA SER A 62 6.71 -0.37 -20.66
C SER A 62 7.61 -0.18 -19.44
N GLU A 63 8.14 1.03 -19.25
CA GLU A 63 8.93 1.37 -18.07
C GLU A 63 8.08 1.42 -16.81
N LEU A 64 6.91 2.06 -16.88
CA LEU A 64 5.95 2.08 -15.75
C LEU A 64 5.54 0.66 -15.36
N LEU A 65 5.19 -0.19 -16.32
CA LEU A 65 4.83 -1.59 -16.05
C LEU A 65 5.98 -2.38 -15.45
N ARG A 66 7.22 -2.12 -15.88
CA ARG A 66 8.42 -2.70 -15.28
C ARG A 66 8.54 -2.29 -13.82
N GLN A 67 8.39 -1.01 -13.50
CA GLN A 67 8.40 -0.50 -12.12
C GLN A 67 7.26 -1.10 -11.28
N PHE A 68 6.12 -1.40 -11.89
CA PHE A 68 4.98 -2.00 -11.20
C PHE A 68 5.17 -3.48 -10.86
N THR A 69 5.94 -4.23 -11.66
CA THR A 69 6.03 -5.69 -11.53
C THR A 69 7.42 -6.20 -11.15
N GLN A 70 8.49 -5.44 -11.39
CA GLN A 70 9.84 -5.83 -11.05
C GLN A 70 10.30 -5.12 -9.77
N VAL A 71 9.99 -5.69 -8.63
CA VAL A 71 10.31 -5.17 -7.30
C VAL A 71 11.37 -6.05 -6.63
N ASP A 72 12.14 -5.48 -5.71
CA ASP A 72 13.22 -6.20 -5.00
C ASP A 72 12.78 -6.76 -3.64
N TYR A 73 11.54 -6.49 -3.22
CA TYR A 73 10.93 -6.86 -1.94
C TYR A 73 11.70 -6.38 -0.69
N THR A 74 12.62 -5.45 -0.85
CA THR A 74 13.41 -4.85 0.24
C THR A 74 13.29 -3.35 0.27
N SER A 75 13.75 -2.66 -0.77
CA SER A 75 13.61 -1.22 -0.92
C SER A 75 12.31 -0.84 -1.65
N HIS A 76 11.80 -1.74 -2.46
CA HIS A 76 10.54 -1.60 -3.20
C HIS A 76 9.66 -2.84 -2.96
N VAL A 77 8.57 -2.67 -2.25
CA VAL A 77 7.59 -3.71 -1.94
C VAL A 77 6.25 -3.33 -2.50
N ALA A 78 5.65 -4.22 -3.28
CA ALA A 78 4.34 -4.02 -3.86
C ALA A 78 3.44 -5.23 -3.60
N LEU A 79 2.19 -4.97 -3.27
CA LEU A 79 1.12 -5.95 -3.09
C LEU A 79 0.07 -5.77 -4.16
N VAL A 80 -0.48 -6.86 -4.63
CA VAL A 80 -1.71 -6.89 -5.42
C VAL A 80 -2.81 -7.56 -4.61
N ALA A 81 -4.04 -7.09 -4.80
CA ALA A 81 -5.24 -7.74 -4.35
C ALA A 81 -5.96 -8.33 -5.55
N GLU A 82 -6.22 -9.61 -5.53
CA GLU A 82 -6.82 -10.32 -6.66
C GLU A 82 -8.05 -11.12 -6.24
N VAL A 83 -8.94 -11.27 -7.18
CA VAL A 83 -10.15 -12.10 -7.09
C VAL A 83 -10.24 -12.97 -8.34
N PHE A 84 -11.02 -14.04 -8.26
CA PHE A 84 -11.35 -14.85 -9.42
C PHE A 84 -12.75 -14.46 -9.91
N LEU A 85 -12.80 -13.77 -11.06
CA LEU A 85 -14.03 -13.30 -11.68
C LEU A 85 -14.19 -13.93 -13.06
N ASP A 86 -15.36 -14.46 -13.35
CA ASP A 86 -15.70 -15.06 -14.65
C ASP A 86 -14.65 -16.04 -15.18
N GLY A 87 -14.07 -16.83 -14.27
CA GLY A 87 -13.07 -17.82 -14.62
C GLY A 87 -11.66 -17.25 -14.84
N ARG A 88 -11.38 -16.02 -14.40
CA ARG A 88 -10.09 -15.34 -14.61
C ARG A 88 -9.59 -14.67 -13.34
N GLU A 89 -8.27 -14.73 -13.14
CA GLU A 89 -7.60 -13.90 -12.14
C GLU A 89 -7.74 -12.42 -12.54
N THR A 90 -8.15 -11.59 -11.57
CA THR A 90 -8.40 -10.17 -11.79
C THR A 90 -7.82 -9.38 -10.64
N VAL A 91 -6.88 -8.49 -10.92
CA VAL A 91 -6.35 -7.53 -9.95
C VAL A 91 -7.36 -6.42 -9.73
N ILE A 92 -7.72 -6.20 -8.47
CA ILE A 92 -8.71 -5.22 -8.02
C ILE A 92 -8.09 -4.11 -7.15
N GLY A 93 -6.83 -4.26 -6.78
CA GLY A 93 -6.09 -3.27 -6.01
C GLY A 93 -4.60 -3.49 -6.06
N GLU A 94 -3.86 -2.41 -5.93
CA GLU A 94 -2.40 -2.39 -5.86
C GLU A 94 -1.98 -1.43 -4.76
N ALA A 95 -0.98 -1.80 -3.97
CA ALA A 95 -0.40 -0.95 -2.95
C ALA A 95 1.10 -1.21 -2.86
N ARG A 96 1.91 -0.16 -2.72
CA ARG A 96 3.37 -0.29 -2.62
C ARG A 96 3.98 0.73 -1.69
N TYR A 97 5.18 0.43 -1.24
CA TYR A 97 6.09 1.45 -0.75
C TYR A 97 7.45 1.35 -1.46
N VAL A 98 8.09 2.51 -1.59
CA VAL A 98 9.46 2.64 -2.10
C VAL A 98 10.27 3.42 -1.06
N ARG A 99 11.38 2.83 -0.60
CA ARG A 99 12.27 3.51 0.36
C ARG A 99 12.99 4.65 -0.33
N ALA A 100 13.04 5.79 0.32
CA ALA A 100 13.84 6.93 -0.11
C ALA A 100 15.36 6.67 0.12
N ALA A 101 16.20 7.59 -0.31
CA ALA A 101 17.63 7.56 -0.03
C ALA A 101 17.92 7.51 1.49
N ASP A 102 17.12 8.22 2.31
CA ASP A 102 17.01 7.95 3.73
C ASP A 102 16.16 6.69 3.95
N ALA A 103 16.83 5.58 4.24
CA ALA A 103 16.18 4.27 4.41
C ALA A 103 15.13 4.24 5.54
N SER A 104 15.05 5.25 6.40
CA SER A 104 14.01 5.40 7.42
C SER A 104 12.72 5.98 6.89
N LEU A 105 12.71 6.52 5.66
CA LEU A 105 11.58 7.13 4.98
C LEU A 105 11.18 6.30 3.77
N ALA A 106 9.88 6.13 3.54
CA ALA A 106 9.36 5.48 2.34
C ALA A 106 8.13 6.21 1.80
N GLU A 107 8.07 6.31 0.47
CA GLU A 107 6.87 6.72 -0.23
C GLU A 107 5.88 5.56 -0.28
N VAL A 108 4.62 5.82 0.05
CA VAL A 108 3.55 4.83 -0.06
C VAL A 108 2.51 5.32 -1.06
N SER A 109 2.03 4.39 -1.88
CA SER A 109 0.97 4.65 -2.84
C SER A 109 0.04 3.46 -2.98
N LEU A 110 -1.21 3.73 -3.37
CA LEU A 110 -2.27 2.74 -3.36
C LEU A 110 -3.34 3.11 -4.40
N SER A 111 -3.87 2.08 -5.06
CA SER A 111 -5.05 2.19 -5.94
C SER A 111 -5.98 1.00 -5.73
N VAL A 112 -7.28 1.23 -5.76
CA VAL A 112 -8.32 0.20 -5.71
C VAL A 112 -9.34 0.50 -6.79
N ALA A 113 -9.69 -0.52 -7.59
CA ALA A 113 -10.71 -0.42 -8.62
C ALA A 113 -12.04 0.07 -8.01
N GLU A 114 -12.76 0.94 -8.72
CA GLU A 114 -13.91 1.69 -8.20
C GLU A 114 -14.98 0.79 -7.60
N LEU A 115 -15.28 -0.34 -8.23
CA LEU A 115 -16.28 -1.32 -7.74
C LEU A 115 -15.88 -1.99 -6.41
N TRP A 116 -14.61 -1.89 -6.03
CA TRP A 116 -14.05 -2.50 -4.82
C TRP A 116 -13.71 -1.48 -3.72
N GLN A 117 -13.96 -0.19 -3.99
CA GLN A 117 -13.80 0.87 -3.00
C GLN A 117 -14.90 0.78 -1.92
N GLY A 118 -14.63 1.36 -0.75
CA GLY A 118 -15.58 1.36 0.37
C GLY A 118 -15.71 0.03 1.14
N LYS A 119 -15.10 -1.06 0.66
CA LYS A 119 -15.17 -2.40 1.27
C LYS A 119 -14.03 -2.70 2.26
N GLY A 120 -13.19 -1.71 2.61
CA GLY A 120 -12.08 -1.87 3.56
C GLY A 120 -10.76 -2.34 2.97
N LEU A 121 -10.71 -2.71 1.67
CA LEU A 121 -9.53 -3.26 1.00
C LEU A 121 -8.30 -2.33 1.10
N ALA A 122 -8.48 -1.04 0.80
CA ALA A 122 -7.41 -0.04 0.85
C ALA A 122 -6.75 0.04 2.24
N LYS A 123 -7.56 0.10 3.30
CA LYS A 123 -7.07 0.13 4.69
C LYS A 123 -6.28 -1.13 5.04
N LEU A 124 -6.77 -2.29 4.60
CA LEU A 124 -6.15 -3.57 4.88
C LEU A 124 -4.78 -3.67 4.18
N MET A 125 -4.71 -3.37 2.87
CA MET A 125 -3.45 -3.38 2.12
C MET A 125 -2.43 -2.39 2.72
N LEU A 126 -2.86 -1.18 3.07
CA LEU A 126 -2.02 -0.19 3.73
C LEU A 126 -1.49 -0.70 5.06
N THR A 127 -2.34 -1.30 5.90
CA THR A 127 -1.92 -1.87 7.19
C THR A 127 -0.87 -2.97 7.02
N LYS A 128 -0.99 -3.82 6.00
CA LYS A 128 0.01 -4.85 5.69
C LYS A 128 1.34 -4.23 5.29
N LEU A 129 1.33 -3.23 4.42
CA LEU A 129 2.55 -2.50 4.03
C LEU A 129 3.21 -1.79 5.22
N GLU A 130 2.43 -1.13 6.07
CA GLU A 130 2.93 -0.46 7.28
C GLU A 130 3.63 -1.44 8.21
N ARG A 131 3.03 -2.62 8.41
CA ARG A 131 3.63 -3.67 9.24
C ARG A 131 4.95 -4.15 8.68
N HIS A 132 5.01 -4.39 7.37
CA HIS A 132 6.22 -4.83 6.71
C HIS A 132 7.28 -3.72 6.69
N ALA A 133 6.92 -2.49 6.36
CA ALA A 133 7.80 -1.33 6.36
C ALA A 133 8.43 -1.10 7.76
N THR A 134 7.61 -1.17 8.82
CA THR A 134 8.08 -1.06 10.21
C THR A 134 9.10 -2.14 10.55
N ALA A 135 8.82 -3.40 10.18
CA ALA A 135 9.74 -4.52 10.40
C ALA A 135 11.04 -4.35 9.60
N ALA A 136 10.97 -3.73 8.42
CA ALA A 136 12.13 -3.41 7.59
C ALA A 136 12.91 -2.15 8.06
N GLY A 137 12.49 -1.50 9.17
CA GLY A 137 13.19 -0.35 9.74
C GLY A 137 12.73 1.01 9.21
N VAL A 138 11.69 1.08 8.38
CA VAL A 138 11.07 2.34 7.98
C VAL A 138 10.40 2.98 9.20
N ARG A 139 10.62 4.26 9.40
CA ARG A 139 10.10 5.05 10.54
C ARG A 139 9.01 6.02 10.12
N ARG A 140 9.00 6.45 8.88
CA ARG A 140 8.03 7.41 8.34
C ARG A 140 7.58 6.97 6.96
N LEU A 141 6.28 7.11 6.71
CA LEU A 141 5.69 7.01 5.38
C LEU A 141 5.29 8.40 4.92
N PHE A 142 5.42 8.64 3.63
CA PHE A 142 4.80 9.79 2.98
C PHE A 142 4.07 9.35 1.72
N SER A 143 3.13 10.16 1.30
CA SER A 143 2.41 10.03 0.04
C SER A 143 2.09 11.42 -0.48
N GLU A 144 2.03 11.56 -1.79
CA GLU A 144 1.61 12.80 -2.43
C GLU A 144 0.28 12.55 -3.14
N THR A 145 -0.59 13.55 -3.12
CA THR A 145 -1.90 13.50 -3.77
C THR A 145 -2.38 14.89 -4.16
N LEU A 146 -3.25 14.96 -5.14
CA LEU A 146 -3.90 16.22 -5.49
C LEU A 146 -4.84 16.68 -4.36
N ALA A 147 -4.85 17.97 -4.05
CA ALA A 147 -5.74 18.57 -3.05
C ALA A 147 -7.23 18.34 -3.38
N THR A 148 -7.55 18.12 -4.64
CA THR A 148 -8.89 17.77 -5.12
C THR A 148 -9.31 16.35 -4.79
N ASN A 149 -8.36 15.46 -4.47
CA ASN A 149 -8.63 14.04 -4.20
C ASN A 149 -9.14 13.83 -2.76
N GLN A 150 -10.34 14.30 -2.47
CA GLN A 150 -10.95 14.26 -1.14
C GLN A 150 -11.11 12.82 -0.60
N LYS A 151 -11.27 11.82 -1.49
CA LYS A 151 -11.38 10.41 -1.11
C LYS A 151 -10.08 9.92 -0.46
N VAL A 152 -8.93 10.18 -1.09
CA VAL A 152 -7.62 9.79 -0.56
C VAL A 152 -7.28 10.58 0.69
N LEU A 153 -7.54 11.89 0.72
CA LEU A 153 -7.32 12.71 1.91
C LEU A 153 -8.11 12.16 3.12
N SER A 154 -9.39 11.86 2.94
CA SER A 154 -10.22 11.27 4.00
C SER A 154 -9.71 9.88 4.45
N LEU A 155 -9.30 9.04 3.50
CA LEU A 155 -8.73 7.72 3.81
C LEU A 155 -7.42 7.85 4.60
N ALA A 156 -6.52 8.73 4.18
CA ALA A 156 -5.23 8.96 4.80
C ALA A 156 -5.37 9.47 6.25
N VAL A 157 -6.25 10.44 6.49
CA VAL A 157 -6.53 10.93 7.85
C VAL A 157 -7.07 9.80 8.73
N LYS A 158 -8.01 8.98 8.24
CA LYS A 158 -8.52 7.81 8.96
C LYS A 158 -7.46 6.74 9.20
N ALA A 159 -6.44 6.67 8.34
CA ALA A 159 -5.30 5.79 8.49
C ALA A 159 -4.19 6.37 9.40
N GLY A 160 -4.36 7.59 9.93
CA GLY A 160 -3.42 8.23 10.85
C GLY A 160 -2.31 9.03 10.15
N PHE A 161 -2.49 9.37 8.87
CA PHE A 161 -1.63 10.34 8.21
C PHE A 161 -2.02 11.76 8.64
N VAL A 162 -1.05 12.62 8.74
CA VAL A 162 -1.22 14.07 8.88
C VAL A 162 -0.97 14.72 7.52
N ILE A 163 -1.73 15.78 7.25
CA ILE A 163 -1.53 16.59 6.06
C ILE A 163 -0.38 17.55 6.38
N ALA A 164 0.76 17.39 5.74
CA ALA A 164 1.84 18.35 5.78
C ALA A 164 1.46 19.55 4.90
N GLU A 165 2.04 20.73 5.18
CA GLU A 165 1.79 21.92 4.37
C GLU A 165 2.13 21.63 2.89
N SER A 166 1.25 22.08 2.01
CA SER A 166 1.49 22.02 0.58
C SER A 166 2.63 22.96 0.24
N ALA A 167 3.73 22.41 -0.21
CA ALA A 167 4.89 23.18 -0.63
C ALA A 167 4.76 23.69 -2.07
N ASP A 168 3.81 23.21 -2.86
CA ASP A 168 3.83 23.42 -4.31
C ASP A 168 2.63 24.18 -4.86
N LYS A 169 2.94 25.02 -5.90
CA LYS A 169 1.98 25.79 -6.69
C LYS A 169 1.02 24.91 -7.52
N ASP A 170 1.29 23.60 -7.59
CA ASP A 170 0.59 22.66 -8.49
C ASP A 170 -0.58 21.94 -7.81
N GLY A 171 -0.96 22.34 -6.58
CA GLY A 171 -2.09 21.74 -5.86
C GLY A 171 -1.82 20.33 -5.34
N VAL A 172 -0.55 19.91 -5.23
CA VAL A 172 -0.14 18.65 -4.63
C VAL A 172 -0.02 18.81 -3.12
N MET A 173 -0.59 17.90 -2.37
CA MET A 173 -0.51 17.80 -0.93
C MET A 173 0.34 16.62 -0.52
N ARG A 174 1.21 16.85 0.46
CA ARG A 174 2.01 15.80 1.08
C ARG A 174 1.33 15.31 2.36
N LEU A 175 1.22 14.01 2.45
CA LEU A 175 0.68 13.28 3.60
C LEU A 175 1.83 12.56 4.27
N GLU A 176 1.93 12.62 5.60
CA GLU A 176 2.99 11.94 6.34
C GLU A 176 2.42 11.15 7.51
N LYS A 177 3.04 10.00 7.80
CA LYS A 177 2.72 9.16 8.95
C LYS A 177 3.97 8.63 9.59
N THR A 178 4.11 8.81 10.89
CA THR A 178 5.16 8.17 11.67
C THR A 178 4.74 6.74 12.02
N LEU A 179 5.61 5.79 11.74
CA LEU A 179 5.47 4.40 12.13
C LEU A 179 6.15 4.21 13.48
N GLY A 180 5.35 3.96 14.53
CA GLY A 180 5.88 3.69 15.88
C GLY A 180 6.36 2.25 16.04
N PRO A 181 7.28 1.98 16.98
CA PRO A 181 7.48 0.63 17.47
C PRO A 181 6.15 0.13 18.04
N ARG A 182 5.81 -1.14 17.76
CA ARG A 182 4.60 -1.71 18.36
C ARG A 182 4.77 -1.78 19.85
N ASN A 183 4.02 -1.00 20.60
CA ASN A 183 3.67 -1.37 21.94
C ASN A 183 2.74 -2.58 21.80
N HIS A 184 3.28 -3.78 22.02
CA HIS A 184 2.47 -4.96 22.28
C HIS A 184 1.77 -4.76 23.62
N ILE A 185 0.67 -4.02 23.62
CA ILE A 185 -0.28 -4.12 24.72
C ILE A 185 -0.98 -5.45 24.48
N HIS A 186 -0.45 -6.51 25.07
CA HIS A 186 -1.18 -7.74 25.24
C HIS A 186 -2.34 -7.43 26.19
N ARG A 187 -3.51 -7.10 25.64
CA ARG A 187 -4.73 -7.27 26.41
C ARG A 187 -4.94 -8.78 26.57
N CYS A 188 -4.55 -9.30 27.71
CA CYS A 188 -5.03 -10.59 28.16
C CYS A 188 -6.54 -10.44 28.35
N ALA A 189 -7.35 -11.13 27.53
CA ALA A 189 -8.80 -11.03 27.58
C ALA A 189 -9.42 -11.53 28.90
N ASP A 190 -8.64 -12.25 29.73
CA ASP A 190 -9.17 -12.97 30.88
C ASP A 190 -8.67 -12.47 32.26
N CYS A 191 -7.73 -11.52 32.36
CA CYS A 191 -7.17 -11.19 33.67
C CYS A 191 -7.09 -9.72 34.06
N GLY A 192 -7.47 -8.78 33.21
CA GLY A 192 -7.59 -7.35 33.58
C GLY A 192 -6.30 -6.67 34.10
N PHE A 193 -5.13 -7.31 34.02
CA PHE A 193 -3.86 -6.75 34.48
C PHE A 193 -3.06 -6.14 33.32
N VAL A 194 -2.65 -4.90 33.52
CA VAL A 194 -1.67 -4.20 32.67
C VAL A 194 -0.29 -4.52 33.23
N VAL A 195 0.53 -5.28 32.51
CA VAL A 195 1.94 -5.46 32.85
C VAL A 195 2.72 -4.40 32.07
N ASP A 196 3.25 -3.43 32.79
CA ASP A 196 4.21 -2.45 32.29
C ASP A 196 5.62 -3.08 32.44
N ASP A 197 6.17 -3.62 31.34
CA ASP A 197 7.56 -4.06 31.31
C ASP A 197 8.48 -2.84 31.18
N GLY A 198 8.58 -2.10 32.23
CA GLY A 198 9.62 -1.09 32.42
C GLY A 198 10.98 -1.74 32.44
N ALA A 199 11.70 -1.75 31.33
CA ALA A 199 13.13 -1.99 31.30
C ALA A 199 13.83 -0.85 32.04
N GLY A 200 13.98 -1.01 33.36
CA GLY A 200 14.73 -0.14 34.23
C GLY A 200 16.16 -0.61 34.36
N ARG A 201 17.04 0.27 34.11
CA ARG A 201 18.29 0.60 34.86
C ARG A 201 19.10 -0.58 35.48
N SER A 202 20.25 -0.80 34.98
CA SER A 202 21.56 -0.54 35.66
C SER A 202 22.68 -0.72 34.67
#